data_aaaaa06e0406b0bf111574438523e45e
#
_entry.id   aaaaa06e0406b0bf111574438523e45e
#
_cell.length_a   1.000
_cell.length_b   1.000
_cell.length_c   1.000
_cell.angle_alpha   90.00
_cell.angle_beta   90.00
_cell.angle_gamma   90.00
#
_symmetry.space_group_name_H-M   'P 1'
#
loop_
_entity.id
_entity.type
_entity.pdbx_description
1 polymer ?
#
loop_
_entity_poly.entity_id
_entity_poly.type
_entity_poly.pdbx_seq_one_letter_code
_entity_poly.pdbx_strand_id
1 'polypeptide(L)'
;PCFELGNIWAECGLSTDQLEELVTLYYGRALRHKTARARLQGIVGKYGWTLWGCIQNGSSAIDFDFWEWALERYDSAVAEFRGPEFARLLSDAHAAD
;
A
#
# COMPACT_ATOMS: atom_id res chain seq x y z
N PRO A 1 -12.22 -3.73 4.54
CA PRO A 1 -11.38 -2.97 5.47
C PRO A 1 -9.88 -3.05 5.22
N CYS A 2 -9.31 -4.24 4.91
CA CYS A 2 -7.86 -4.32 4.69
C CYS A 2 -7.42 -3.45 3.50
N PHE A 3 -8.22 -3.34 2.46
CA PHE A 3 -7.92 -2.47 1.32
C PHE A 3 -7.90 -1.00 1.75
N GLU A 4 -8.91 -0.55 2.47
CA GLU A 4 -9.00 0.83 2.91
C GLU A 4 -7.91 1.17 3.91
N LEU A 5 -7.62 0.28 4.86
CA LEU A 5 -6.55 0.47 5.83
C LEU A 5 -5.18 0.53 5.15
N GLY A 6 -4.95 -0.34 4.17
CA GLY A 6 -3.73 -0.35 3.37
C GLY A 6 -3.59 0.92 2.54
N ASN A 7 -4.68 1.39 1.98
CA ASN A 7 -4.67 2.62 1.20
C ASN A 7 -4.35 3.84 2.07
N ILE A 8 -4.89 3.91 3.29
CA ILE A 8 -4.55 4.96 4.25
C ILE A 8 -3.05 4.92 4.56
N TRP A 9 -2.52 3.73 4.85
CA TRP A 9 -1.09 3.56 5.11
C TRP A 9 -0.24 4.09 3.95
N ALA A 10 -0.58 3.68 2.73
CA ALA A 10 0.19 4.05 1.55
C ALA A 10 0.10 5.55 1.24
N GLU A 11 -1.10 6.12 1.29
CA GLU A 11 -1.33 7.50 0.89
C GLU A 11 -0.92 8.51 1.96
N CYS A 12 -1.02 8.15 3.23
CA CYS A 12 -0.64 9.04 4.34
C CYS A 12 0.81 8.87 4.77
N GLY A 13 1.55 7.95 4.14
CA GLY A 13 2.95 7.72 4.49
C GLY A 13 3.16 7.19 5.89
N LEU A 14 2.24 6.35 6.37
CA LEU A 14 2.34 5.79 7.71
C LEU A 14 3.47 4.78 7.81
N SER A 15 4.09 4.71 9.01
CA SER A 15 5.05 3.64 9.29
C SER A 15 4.32 2.31 9.47
N THR A 16 5.09 1.22 9.47
CA THR A 16 4.56 -0.12 9.74
C THR A 16 3.90 -0.18 11.12
N ASP A 17 4.53 0.45 12.12
CA ASP A 17 3.98 0.47 13.48
C ASP A 17 2.66 1.23 13.55
N GLN A 18 2.55 2.33 12.81
CA GLN A 18 1.31 3.10 12.74
C GLN A 18 0.20 2.31 12.06
N LEU A 19 0.52 1.55 11.01
CA LEU A 19 -0.46 0.67 10.37
C LEU A 19 -0.93 -0.42 11.33
N GLU A 20 -0.01 -1.03 12.07
CA GLU A 20 -0.36 -2.06 13.05
C GLU A 20 -1.29 -1.49 14.11
N GLU A 21 -1.02 -0.28 14.60
CA GLU A 21 -1.89 0.40 15.55
C GLU A 21 -3.28 0.66 14.97
N LEU A 22 -3.34 1.12 13.71
CA LEU A 22 -4.61 1.38 13.03
C LEU A 22 -5.43 0.10 12.88
N VAL A 23 -4.78 -1.00 12.50
CA VAL A 23 -5.42 -2.32 12.37
C VAL A 23 -5.95 -2.78 13.73
N THR A 24 -5.14 -2.61 14.78
CA THR A 24 -5.53 -2.97 16.14
C THR A 24 -6.76 -2.19 16.59
N LEU A 25 -6.80 -0.89 16.32
CA LEU A 25 -7.95 -0.05 16.66
C LEU A 25 -9.20 -0.48 15.90
N TYR A 26 -9.06 -0.81 14.64
CA TYR A 26 -10.20 -1.20 13.81
C TYR A 26 -10.80 -2.55 14.22
N TYR A 27 -9.96 -3.55 14.45
CA TYR A 27 -10.41 -4.91 14.76
C TYR A 27 -10.53 -5.18 16.25
N GLY A 28 -10.11 -4.26 17.12
CA GLY A 28 -10.18 -4.40 18.58
C GLY A 28 -9.06 -5.22 19.19
N ARG A 29 -8.15 -5.76 18.37
CA ARG A 29 -6.96 -6.51 18.82
C ARG A 29 -5.94 -6.59 17.70
N ALA A 30 -4.69 -6.91 18.05
CA ALA A 30 -3.63 -7.10 17.08
C ALA A 30 -3.84 -8.41 16.33
N LEU A 31 -3.95 -8.33 15.00
CA LEU A 31 -4.14 -9.48 14.12
C LEU A 31 -3.06 -9.43 13.03
N ARG A 32 -2.07 -10.32 13.14
CA ARG A 32 -0.93 -10.33 12.21
C ARG A 32 -1.37 -10.51 10.76
N HIS A 33 -2.33 -11.41 10.50
CA HIS A 33 -2.81 -11.63 9.15
C HIS A 33 -3.54 -10.40 8.58
N LYS A 34 -4.23 -9.63 9.41
CA LYS A 34 -4.92 -8.41 8.95
C LYS A 34 -3.93 -7.30 8.64
N THR A 35 -2.91 -7.13 9.48
CA THR A 35 -1.85 -6.15 9.23
C THR A 35 -1.09 -6.49 7.94
N ALA A 36 -0.75 -7.76 7.74
CA ALA A 36 -0.06 -8.20 6.53
C ALA A 36 -0.92 -7.98 5.28
N ARG A 37 -2.21 -8.33 5.34
CA ARG A 37 -3.13 -8.13 4.23
C ARG A 37 -3.31 -6.65 3.90
N ALA A 38 -3.40 -5.80 4.93
CA ALA A 38 -3.50 -4.36 4.71
C ALA A 38 -2.25 -3.82 4.00
N ARG A 39 -1.05 -4.23 4.42
CA ARG A 39 0.19 -3.83 3.74
C ARG A 39 0.22 -4.31 2.29
N LEU A 40 -0.14 -5.56 2.04
CA LEU A 40 -0.16 -6.12 0.68
C LEU A 40 -1.15 -5.35 -0.20
N GLN A 41 -2.33 -5.04 0.31
CA GLN A 41 -3.32 -4.23 -0.42
C GLN A 41 -2.80 -2.82 -0.70
N GLY A 42 -2.07 -2.23 0.26
CA GLY A 42 -1.45 -0.92 0.08
C GLY A 42 -0.38 -0.93 -1.02
N ILE A 43 0.43 -1.97 -1.08
CA ILE A 43 1.46 -2.13 -2.12
C ILE A 43 0.82 -2.26 -3.49
N VAL A 44 -0.21 -3.10 -3.61
CA VAL A 44 -0.98 -3.26 -4.86
C VAL A 44 -1.63 -1.94 -5.24
N GLY A 45 -2.14 -1.20 -4.26
CA GLY A 45 -2.72 0.13 -4.48
C GLY A 45 -1.72 1.11 -5.06
N LYS A 46 -0.48 1.13 -4.56
CA LYS A 46 0.59 1.97 -5.11
C LYS A 46 0.83 1.68 -6.59
N TYR A 47 0.82 0.40 -6.96
CA TYR A 47 0.97 0.00 -8.36
C TYR A 47 -0.23 0.46 -9.20
N GLY A 48 -1.44 0.29 -8.68
CA GLY A 48 -2.66 0.75 -9.33
C GLY A 48 -2.65 2.26 -9.58
N TRP A 49 -2.22 3.06 -8.60
CA TRP A 49 -2.08 4.50 -8.74
C TRP A 49 -1.02 4.87 -9.76
N THR A 50 0.05 4.07 -9.90
CA THR A 50 1.05 4.24 -10.95
C THR A 50 0.41 4.18 -12.33
N LEU A 51 -0.42 3.15 -12.56
CA LEU A 51 -1.13 2.98 -13.84
C LEU A 51 -2.08 4.15 -14.11
N TRP A 52 -2.83 4.56 -13.09
CA TRP A 52 -3.73 5.71 -13.21
C TRP A 52 -2.97 6.98 -13.58
N GLY A 53 -1.83 7.22 -12.92
CA GLY A 53 -0.99 8.39 -13.22
C GLY A 53 -0.46 8.38 -14.64
N CYS A 54 -0.07 7.22 -15.16
CA CYS A 54 0.37 7.09 -16.55
C CYS A 54 -0.76 7.43 -17.54
N ILE A 55 -1.98 6.97 -17.26
CA ILE A 55 -3.15 7.29 -18.08
C ILE A 55 -3.41 8.80 -18.05
N GLN A 56 -3.38 9.41 -16.88
CA GLN A 56 -3.61 10.85 -16.73
C GLN A 56 -2.54 11.68 -17.45
N ASN A 57 -1.29 11.23 -17.42
CA ASN A 57 -0.20 11.91 -18.13
C ASN A 57 -0.45 11.98 -19.63
N GLY A 58 -1.09 10.96 -20.20
CA GLY A 58 -1.38 10.91 -21.63
C GLY A 58 -2.68 11.60 -22.03
N SER A 59 -3.63 11.78 -21.14
CA SER A 59 -5.00 12.18 -21.50
C SER A 59 -5.60 13.34 -20.71
N SER A 60 -5.02 13.73 -19.58
CA SER A 60 -5.59 14.78 -18.76
C SER A 60 -5.26 16.17 -19.30
N ALA A 61 -6.22 17.09 -19.20
CA ALA A 61 -6.02 18.51 -19.52
C ALA A 61 -5.51 19.31 -18.32
N ILE A 62 -5.39 18.68 -17.15
CA ILE A 62 -4.91 19.34 -15.93
C ILE A 62 -3.39 19.49 -16.02
N ASP A 63 -2.89 20.69 -15.67
CA ASP A 63 -1.46 20.98 -15.65
C ASP A 63 -0.84 20.43 -14.33
N PHE A 64 -0.51 19.16 -14.35
CA PHE A 64 0.08 18.45 -13.22
C PHE A 64 1.07 17.43 -13.75
N ASP A 65 2.18 17.24 -13.08
CA ASP A 65 3.19 16.26 -13.48
C ASP A 65 2.78 14.85 -13.03
N PHE A 66 1.84 14.27 -13.77
CA PHE A 66 1.37 12.90 -13.50
C PHE A 66 2.45 11.85 -13.70
N TRP A 67 3.39 12.11 -14.60
CA TRP A 67 4.48 11.17 -14.85
C TRP A 67 5.39 11.03 -13.64
N GLU A 68 5.84 12.15 -13.07
CA GLU A 68 6.69 12.12 -11.88
C GLU A 68 5.93 11.53 -10.69
N TRP A 69 4.67 11.92 -10.52
CA TRP A 69 3.80 11.37 -9.48
C TRP A 69 3.68 9.85 -9.61
N ALA A 70 3.46 9.34 -10.84
CA ALA A 70 3.35 7.90 -11.12
C ALA A 70 4.68 7.18 -10.84
N LEU A 71 5.82 7.78 -11.20
CA LEU A 71 7.13 7.20 -10.93
C LEU A 71 7.40 7.05 -9.43
N GLU A 72 7.00 8.01 -8.62
CA GLU A 72 7.13 7.91 -7.18
C GLU A 72 6.35 6.71 -6.63
N ARG A 73 5.11 6.51 -7.09
CA ARG A 73 4.30 5.36 -6.68
C ARG A 73 4.90 4.05 -7.16
N TYR A 74 5.38 4.04 -8.39
CA TYR A 74 6.03 2.87 -8.96
C TYR A 74 7.29 2.48 -8.17
N ASP A 75 8.18 3.45 -7.90
CA ASP A 75 9.40 3.19 -7.16
C ASP A 75 9.10 2.68 -5.76
N SER A 76 8.11 3.25 -5.09
CA SER A 76 7.68 2.81 -3.78
C SER A 76 7.14 1.37 -3.82
N ALA A 77 6.32 1.04 -4.81
CA ALA A 77 5.78 -0.31 -4.95
C ALA A 77 6.87 -1.33 -5.25
N VAL A 78 7.80 -1.00 -6.16
CA VAL A 78 8.92 -1.88 -6.51
C VAL A 78 9.82 -2.13 -5.31
N ALA A 79 10.12 -1.09 -4.53
CA ALA A 79 10.93 -1.23 -3.32
C ALA A 79 10.29 -2.21 -2.35
N GLU A 80 8.97 -2.16 -2.18
CA GLU A 80 8.23 -3.09 -1.30
C GLU A 80 8.24 -4.50 -1.87
N PHE A 81 7.98 -4.68 -3.16
CA PHE A 81 7.98 -6.01 -3.79
C PHE A 81 9.35 -6.67 -3.75
N ARG A 82 10.43 -5.90 -3.85
CA ARG A 82 11.80 -6.41 -3.82
C ARG A 82 12.40 -6.40 -2.42
N GLY A 83 11.71 -5.82 -1.45
CA GLY A 83 12.19 -5.73 -0.09
C GLY A 83 12.20 -7.08 0.62
N PRO A 84 12.96 -7.19 1.72
CA PRO A 84 13.12 -8.45 2.42
C PRO A 84 11.86 -8.92 3.15
N GLU A 85 10.90 -8.03 3.34
CA GLU A 85 9.69 -8.33 4.09
C GLU A 85 8.56 -8.92 3.25
N PHE A 86 8.66 -8.86 1.91
CA PHE A 86 7.53 -9.24 1.04
C PHE A 86 7.12 -10.71 1.23
N ALA A 87 8.10 -11.60 1.25
CA ALA A 87 7.82 -13.03 1.46
C ALA A 87 7.18 -13.29 2.82
N ARG A 88 7.63 -12.57 3.86
CA ARG A 88 7.04 -12.67 5.20
C ARG A 88 5.60 -12.16 5.22
N LEU A 89 5.31 -11.08 4.48
CA LEU A 89 3.95 -10.56 4.37
C LEU A 89 3.00 -11.59 3.75
N LEU A 90 3.45 -12.28 2.71
CA LEU A 90 2.66 -13.35 2.09
C LEU A 90 2.38 -14.47 3.08
N SER A 91 3.39 -14.88 3.86
CA SER A 91 3.23 -15.89 4.89
C SER A 91 2.27 -15.42 5.99
N ASP A 92 2.47 -14.20 6.49
CA ASP A 92 1.66 -13.65 7.58
C ASP A 92 0.20 -13.45 7.17
N ALA A 93 -0.07 -13.20 5.89
CA ALA A 93 -1.43 -13.07 5.39
C ALA A 93 -2.26 -14.34 5.56
N HIS A 94 -1.60 -15.49 5.72
CA HIS A 94 -2.24 -16.79 5.98
C HIS A 94 -2.21 -17.20 7.44
N ALA A 95 -1.71 -16.34 8.34
CA ALA A 95 -1.65 -16.65 9.76
C ALA A 95 -3.04 -16.81 10.36
N ALA A 96 -3.14 -17.63 11.41
CA ALA A 96 -4.41 -17.95 12.06
C ALA A 96 -4.84 -16.93 13.10
N ASP A 97 -3.97 -16.03 13.50
CA ASP A 97 -4.24 -15.03 14.55
C ASP A 97 -5.00 -13.81 14.05
#